data_0dfb836c14aed25eb2ebbc64fb8c1713
#
_entry.id   0dfb836c14aed25eb2ebbc64fb8c1713
#
_cell.length_a   1.000
_cell.length_b   1.000
_cell.length_c   1.000
_cell.angle_alpha   90.00
_cell.angle_beta   90.00
_cell.angle_gamma   90.00
#
_symmetry.space_group_name_H-M   'P 1'
#
loop_
_entity.id
_entity.type
_entity.pdbx_description
1 polymer ?
#
loop_
_entity_poly.entity_id
_entity_poly.type
_entity_poly.pdbx_seq_one_letter_code
_entity_poly.pdbx_strand_id
1 'polypeptide(L)'
;MTHALIFLASFFVILAGSELFTNGVEWAGEKLGVAEAAVGSLLAAVGTALPETLIPAVALLTNWGDGGAHRAVGTGAIIGAPLMLATVAPFVMGVAVFGYRKRRNGTLLEVPCRDARRDFNFFLPIFLAVILFGLGHLNQAAREGVAVALVLVYAIYCVLMLGIQRSAEAKVEHGLYLEIIARGNPQSPRAWLVLIQVIAGTGTILLGAEQFVDSLVHIASHAHLNPGVLSLIVSPFATELPEKYNSVVWIRRSKDHLAFANISGAMVFQACIPVALGLAFTPWHLSGAELLAGVVALAATSILYLNLGNGALSTGALMFGGVAYVCFLIALVMLGGF
;
A
#
# COMPACT_ATOMS: atom_id res chain seq x y z
N MET A 1 18.45 -21.16 8.01
CA MET A 1 18.92 -19.93 8.67
C MET A 1 19.33 -18.84 7.68
N THR A 2 20.10 -19.13 6.64
CA THR A 2 20.59 -18.11 5.68
C THR A 2 19.45 -17.35 4.99
N HIS A 3 18.44 -18.02 4.45
CA HIS A 3 17.30 -17.36 3.79
C HIS A 3 16.45 -16.49 4.73
N ALA A 4 16.32 -16.87 6.01
CA ALA A 4 15.61 -16.03 6.98
C ALA A 4 16.39 -14.73 7.28
N LEU A 5 17.72 -14.78 7.32
CA LEU A 5 18.54 -13.57 7.47
C LEU A 5 18.49 -12.69 6.21
N ILE A 6 18.55 -13.30 5.02
CA ILE A 6 18.41 -12.55 3.75
C ILE A 6 17.03 -11.91 3.67
N PHE A 7 15.97 -12.63 4.04
CA PHE A 7 14.61 -12.11 4.11
C PHE A 7 14.50 -10.88 5.01
N LEU A 8 15.03 -10.95 6.22
CA LEU A 8 15.04 -9.81 7.14
C LEU A 8 15.91 -8.65 6.63
N ALA A 9 17.06 -8.95 6.04
CA ALA A 9 17.94 -7.92 5.47
C ALA A 9 17.26 -7.23 4.27
N SER A 10 16.62 -7.99 3.37
CA SER A 10 15.92 -7.45 2.20
C SER A 10 14.77 -6.52 2.62
N PHE A 11 14.07 -6.84 3.69
CA PHE A 11 13.06 -5.97 4.28
C PHE A 11 13.62 -4.57 4.64
N PHE A 12 14.75 -4.53 5.35
CA PHE A 12 15.40 -3.24 5.68
C PHE A 12 15.94 -2.52 4.45
N VAL A 13 16.40 -3.26 3.44
CA VAL A 13 16.84 -2.68 2.16
C VAL A 13 15.66 -2.03 1.43
N ILE A 14 14.49 -2.68 1.38
CA ILE A 14 13.27 -2.12 0.81
C ILE A 14 12.85 -0.84 1.54
N LEU A 15 12.83 -0.86 2.87
CA LEU A 15 12.48 0.33 3.66
C LEU A 15 13.44 1.50 3.42
N ALA A 16 14.74 1.24 3.40
CA ALA A 16 15.75 2.27 3.12
C ALA A 16 15.62 2.82 1.70
N GLY A 17 15.39 1.95 0.72
CA GLY A 17 15.13 2.34 -0.67
C GLY A 17 13.87 3.17 -0.82
N SER A 18 12.80 2.80 -0.12
CA SER A 18 11.53 3.53 -0.09
C SER A 18 11.69 4.94 0.47
N GLU A 19 12.41 5.09 1.57
CA GLU A 19 12.70 6.39 2.18
C GLU A 19 13.53 7.29 1.24
N LEU A 20 14.58 6.74 0.61
CA LEU A 20 15.39 7.45 -0.38
C LEU A 20 14.54 7.88 -1.58
N PHE A 21 13.70 7.00 -2.09
CA PHE A 21 12.84 7.25 -3.23
C PHE A 21 11.83 8.34 -2.90
N THR A 22 11.10 8.22 -1.81
CA THR A 22 10.05 9.17 -1.39
C THR A 22 10.63 10.57 -1.25
N ASN A 23 11.73 10.72 -0.50
CA ASN A 23 12.39 12.01 -0.35
C ASN A 23 12.89 12.57 -1.70
N GLY A 24 13.38 11.72 -2.60
CA GLY A 24 13.79 12.14 -3.94
C GLY A 24 12.61 12.61 -4.80
N VAL A 25 11.47 11.91 -4.75
CA VAL A 25 10.25 12.24 -5.51
C VAL A 25 9.59 13.53 -4.99
N GLU A 26 9.56 13.76 -3.68
CA GLU A 26 9.11 15.02 -3.09
C GLU A 26 9.90 16.21 -3.64
N TRP A 27 11.23 16.12 -3.66
CA TRP A 27 12.10 17.15 -4.22
C TRP A 27 11.99 17.28 -5.75
N ALA A 28 11.73 16.16 -6.45
CA ALA A 28 11.46 16.21 -7.90
C ALA A 28 10.18 17.00 -8.19
N GLY A 29 9.12 16.76 -7.42
CA GLY A 29 7.86 17.47 -7.53
C GLY A 29 8.00 18.97 -7.27
N GLU A 30 8.73 19.36 -6.21
CA GLU A 30 9.00 20.77 -5.92
C GLU A 30 9.77 21.45 -7.06
N LYS A 31 10.79 20.77 -7.59
CA LYS A 31 11.59 21.32 -8.71
C LYS A 31 10.84 21.45 -10.03
N LEU A 32 9.87 20.58 -10.28
CA LEU A 32 9.03 20.63 -11.48
C LEU A 32 7.90 21.65 -11.36
N GLY A 33 7.77 22.34 -10.21
CA GLY A 33 6.69 23.29 -9.96
C GLY A 33 5.31 22.63 -10.02
N VAL A 34 5.27 21.33 -9.82
CA VAL A 34 4.01 20.59 -9.66
C VAL A 34 3.38 21.14 -8.39
N ALA A 35 2.15 21.67 -8.49
CA ALA A 35 1.47 22.30 -7.37
C ALA A 35 1.65 21.45 -6.10
N GLU A 36 2.08 22.08 -5.00
CA GLU A 36 2.45 21.40 -3.73
C GLU A 36 1.38 20.39 -3.26
N ALA A 37 0.12 20.67 -3.57
CA ALA A 37 -0.99 19.75 -3.33
C ALA A 37 -0.91 18.46 -4.16
N ALA A 38 -0.33 18.50 -5.36
CA ALA A 38 -0.13 17.32 -6.19
C ALA A 38 1.11 16.52 -5.76
N VAL A 39 2.14 17.20 -5.26
CA VAL A 39 3.33 16.56 -4.68
C VAL A 39 2.97 15.87 -3.38
N GLY A 40 2.24 16.54 -2.49
CA GLY A 40 1.89 16.00 -1.18
C GLY A 40 0.91 14.81 -1.21
N SER A 41 -0.01 14.74 -2.19
CA SER A 41 -1.01 13.68 -2.23
C SER A 41 -0.74 12.60 -3.29
N LEU A 42 -0.29 12.98 -4.48
CA LEU A 42 -0.09 12.03 -5.58
C LEU A 42 1.33 11.45 -5.59
N LEU A 43 2.34 12.30 -5.47
CA LEU A 43 3.73 11.85 -5.50
C LEU A 43 4.13 11.18 -4.18
N ALA A 44 3.63 11.67 -3.04
CA ALA A 44 3.80 10.95 -1.77
C ALA A 44 3.07 9.60 -1.79
N ALA A 45 1.82 9.54 -2.27
CA ALA A 45 1.10 8.29 -2.41
C ALA A 45 1.81 7.31 -3.39
N VAL A 46 2.31 7.79 -4.52
CA VAL A 46 3.12 6.98 -5.45
C VAL A 46 4.46 6.61 -4.81
N GLY A 47 5.07 7.53 -4.05
CA GLY A 47 6.35 7.32 -3.38
C GLY A 47 6.29 6.25 -2.29
N THR A 48 5.27 6.31 -1.44
CA THR A 48 5.08 5.32 -0.38
C THR A 48 4.53 4.00 -0.91
N ALA A 49 3.68 4.03 -1.94
CA ALA A 49 3.08 2.84 -2.54
C ALA A 49 3.94 2.16 -3.63
N LEU A 50 5.17 2.65 -3.88
CA LEU A 50 6.06 2.02 -4.86
C LEU A 50 6.51 0.61 -4.44
N PRO A 51 6.91 0.35 -3.16
CA PRO A 51 7.27 -0.99 -2.71
C PRO A 51 6.16 -2.02 -2.92
N GLU A 52 4.91 -1.65 -2.65
CA GLU A 52 3.71 -2.48 -2.84
C GLU A 52 3.49 -2.84 -4.32
N THR A 53 4.00 -2.03 -5.23
CA THR A 53 3.93 -2.29 -6.67
C THR A 53 5.15 -3.06 -7.15
N LEU A 54 6.35 -2.72 -6.65
CA LEU A 54 7.60 -3.32 -7.11
C LEU A 54 7.78 -4.77 -6.63
N ILE A 55 7.36 -5.12 -5.41
CA ILE A 55 7.42 -6.52 -4.94
C ILE A 55 6.58 -7.44 -5.84
N PRO A 56 5.28 -7.17 -6.07
CA PRO A 56 4.51 -7.95 -7.04
C PRO A 56 5.09 -7.91 -8.46
N ALA A 57 5.56 -6.74 -8.92
CA ALA A 57 6.15 -6.61 -10.26
C ALA A 57 7.38 -7.50 -10.42
N VAL A 58 8.29 -7.49 -9.45
CA VAL A 58 9.46 -8.39 -9.44
C VAL A 58 9.00 -9.85 -9.43
N ALA A 59 8.09 -10.21 -8.53
CA ALA A 59 7.58 -11.58 -8.43
C ALA A 59 6.90 -12.06 -9.72
N LEU A 60 6.21 -11.18 -10.45
CA LEU A 60 5.50 -11.51 -11.69
C LEU A 60 6.41 -11.50 -12.93
N LEU A 61 7.48 -10.68 -12.95
CA LEU A 61 8.33 -10.44 -14.10
C LEU A 61 9.64 -11.23 -14.07
N THR A 62 10.04 -11.77 -12.90
CA THR A 62 11.25 -12.58 -12.75
C THR A 62 10.90 -14.07 -12.68
N ASN A 63 11.86 -14.94 -12.94
CA ASN A 63 11.79 -16.40 -12.72
C ASN A 63 10.58 -17.12 -13.35
N TRP A 64 10.36 -16.93 -14.64
CA TRP A 64 9.26 -17.53 -15.42
C TRP A 64 9.23 -19.07 -15.46
N GLY A 65 10.23 -19.73 -14.89
CA GLY A 65 10.45 -21.20 -14.97
C GLY A 65 10.18 -21.99 -13.69
N ASP A 66 9.78 -21.39 -12.58
CA ASP A 66 9.73 -22.01 -11.25
C ASP A 66 8.39 -22.67 -10.85
N GLY A 67 7.57 -23.04 -11.81
CA GLY A 67 6.29 -23.72 -11.52
C GLY A 67 5.20 -22.83 -10.95
N GLY A 68 5.36 -21.51 -10.91
CA GLY A 68 4.32 -20.56 -10.50
C GLY A 68 4.43 -20.05 -9.06
N ALA A 69 5.44 -20.46 -8.30
CA ALA A 69 5.63 -20.00 -6.91
C ALA A 69 5.80 -18.48 -6.82
N HIS A 70 6.63 -17.88 -7.68
CA HIS A 70 6.79 -16.42 -7.75
C HIS A 70 5.49 -15.71 -8.14
N ARG A 71 4.71 -16.25 -9.07
CA ARG A 71 3.39 -15.69 -9.41
C ARG A 71 2.43 -15.72 -8.24
N ALA A 72 2.42 -16.83 -7.47
CA ALA A 72 1.61 -16.93 -6.27
C ALA A 72 2.03 -15.87 -5.22
N VAL A 73 3.34 -15.63 -5.06
CA VAL A 73 3.84 -14.52 -4.21
C VAL A 73 3.33 -13.18 -4.70
N GLY A 74 3.37 -12.92 -6.01
CA GLY A 74 2.89 -11.67 -6.59
C GLY A 74 1.39 -11.44 -6.36
N THR A 75 0.54 -12.44 -6.65
CA THR A 75 -0.92 -12.32 -6.45
C THR A 75 -1.27 -12.23 -4.97
N GLY A 76 -0.59 -13.00 -4.11
CA GLY A 76 -0.75 -12.90 -2.65
C GLY A 76 -0.42 -11.51 -2.13
N ALA A 77 0.69 -10.91 -2.55
CA ALA A 77 1.05 -9.53 -2.18
C ALA A 77 0.00 -8.51 -2.64
N ILE A 78 -0.50 -8.62 -3.90
CA ILE A 78 -1.50 -7.71 -4.46
C ILE A 78 -2.81 -7.74 -3.66
N ILE A 79 -3.29 -8.91 -3.26
CA ILE A 79 -4.55 -9.03 -2.50
C ILE A 79 -4.35 -8.78 -1.00
N GLY A 80 -3.17 -9.10 -0.47
CA GLY A 80 -2.84 -8.89 0.94
C GLY A 80 -2.78 -7.42 1.33
N ALA A 81 -2.34 -6.56 0.43
CA ALA A 81 -2.20 -5.13 0.71
C ALA A 81 -3.56 -4.45 0.99
N PRO A 82 -4.61 -4.55 0.17
CA PRO A 82 -5.93 -4.05 0.51
C PRO A 82 -6.53 -4.65 1.79
N LEU A 83 -6.28 -5.94 2.07
CA LEU A 83 -6.69 -6.56 3.33
C LEU A 83 -6.05 -5.85 4.53
N MET A 84 -4.76 -5.63 4.48
CA MET A 84 -4.00 -5.00 5.56
C MET A 84 -4.43 -3.55 5.78
N LEU A 85 -4.62 -2.77 4.70
CA LEU A 85 -5.10 -1.39 4.77
C LEU A 85 -6.56 -1.28 5.24
N ALA A 86 -7.40 -2.27 4.94
CA ALA A 86 -8.79 -2.30 5.41
C ALA A 86 -8.94 -2.74 6.88
N THR A 87 -7.94 -3.45 7.43
CA THR A 87 -8.04 -4.10 8.73
C THR A 87 -6.97 -3.62 9.72
N VAL A 88 -5.71 -3.96 9.53
CA VAL A 88 -4.63 -3.66 10.48
C VAL A 88 -4.34 -2.15 10.53
N ALA A 89 -4.39 -1.44 9.41
CA ALA A 89 -4.11 -0.01 9.41
C ALA A 89 -5.16 0.79 10.20
N PRO A 90 -6.49 0.60 10.01
CA PRO A 90 -7.49 1.19 10.89
C PRO A 90 -7.33 0.79 12.36
N PHE A 91 -7.00 -0.47 12.65
CA PHE A 91 -6.73 -0.91 14.01
C PHE A 91 -5.58 -0.13 14.65
N VAL A 92 -4.45 0.03 13.95
CA VAL A 92 -3.31 0.82 14.42
C VAL A 92 -3.71 2.28 14.65
N MET A 93 -4.50 2.87 13.74
CA MET A 93 -5.05 4.22 13.94
C MET A 93 -5.95 4.28 15.18
N GLY A 94 -6.82 3.30 15.39
CA GLY A 94 -7.69 3.21 16.57
C GLY A 94 -6.90 3.13 17.87
N VAL A 95 -5.84 2.32 17.91
CA VAL A 95 -4.92 2.22 19.04
C VAL A 95 -4.23 3.57 19.30
N ALA A 96 -3.78 4.26 18.24
CA ALA A 96 -3.16 5.58 18.35
C ALA A 96 -4.14 6.63 18.89
N VAL A 97 -5.37 6.70 18.36
CA VAL A 97 -6.42 7.60 18.85
C VAL A 97 -6.70 7.36 20.34
N PHE A 98 -6.86 6.09 20.74
CA PHE A 98 -7.10 5.72 22.13
C PHE A 98 -5.89 6.05 23.02
N GLY A 99 -4.68 5.77 22.58
CA GLY A 99 -3.45 6.06 23.30
C GLY A 99 -3.26 7.55 23.56
N TYR A 100 -3.56 8.39 22.57
CA TYR A 100 -3.42 9.85 22.66
C TYR A 100 -4.70 10.59 23.11
N ARG A 101 -5.77 9.87 23.54
CA ARG A 101 -7.08 10.43 23.86
C ARG A 101 -7.06 11.59 24.87
N LYS A 102 -6.17 11.54 25.86
CA LYS A 102 -6.04 12.62 26.87
C LYS A 102 -5.53 13.92 26.25
N ARG A 103 -4.55 13.83 25.34
CA ARG A 103 -3.98 14.97 24.63
C ARG A 103 -4.94 15.54 23.61
N ARG A 104 -5.78 14.69 23.00
CA ARG A 104 -6.73 15.03 21.95
C ARG A 104 -8.10 15.45 22.48
N ASN A 105 -8.35 15.30 23.78
CA ASN A 105 -9.66 15.53 24.41
C ASN A 105 -10.80 14.70 23.77
N GLY A 106 -10.49 13.50 23.24
CA GLY A 106 -11.51 12.67 22.61
C GLY A 106 -11.00 11.32 22.10
N THR A 107 -11.95 10.47 21.72
CA THR A 107 -11.73 9.11 21.19
C THR A 107 -12.27 8.96 19.76
N LEU A 108 -12.51 10.05 19.07
CA LEU A 108 -12.94 10.06 17.67
C LEU A 108 -11.78 10.46 16.77
N LEU A 109 -11.68 9.82 15.60
CA LEU A 109 -10.82 10.24 14.52
C LEU A 109 -11.60 11.21 13.63
N GLU A 110 -11.18 12.46 13.54
CA GLU A 110 -11.82 13.47 12.71
C GLU A 110 -11.45 13.26 11.24
N VAL A 111 -12.46 12.92 10.43
CA VAL A 111 -12.27 12.59 9.02
C VAL A 111 -13.20 13.43 8.15
N PRO A 112 -12.70 14.12 7.12
CA PRO A 112 -13.56 14.81 6.16
C PRO A 112 -14.47 13.79 5.45
N CYS A 113 -15.75 13.74 5.81
CA CYS A 113 -16.70 12.74 5.29
C CYS A 113 -16.74 12.69 3.77
N ARG A 114 -16.62 13.85 3.11
CA ARG A 114 -16.67 13.95 1.65
C ARG A 114 -15.52 13.19 1.01
N ASP A 115 -14.30 13.37 1.52
CA ASP A 115 -13.09 12.77 0.96
C ASP A 115 -13.05 11.27 1.24
N ALA A 116 -13.33 10.88 2.49
CA ALA A 116 -13.41 9.48 2.88
C ALA A 116 -14.48 8.71 2.08
N ARG A 117 -15.68 9.27 1.91
CA ARG A 117 -16.73 8.64 1.10
C ARG A 117 -16.34 8.52 -0.37
N ARG A 118 -15.65 9.53 -0.91
CA ARG A 118 -15.15 9.47 -2.28
C ARG A 118 -14.17 8.31 -2.44
N ASP A 119 -13.16 8.20 -1.59
CA ASP A 119 -12.16 7.16 -1.67
C ASP A 119 -12.77 5.76 -1.54
N PHE A 120 -13.69 5.57 -0.60
CA PHE A 120 -14.41 4.31 -0.45
C PHE A 120 -15.37 4.02 -1.62
N ASN A 121 -15.98 5.04 -2.23
CA ASN A 121 -16.82 4.89 -3.42
C ASN A 121 -16.01 4.49 -4.67
N PHE A 122 -14.72 4.80 -4.72
CA PHE A 122 -13.79 4.25 -5.71
C PHE A 122 -13.36 2.83 -5.33
N PHE A 123 -12.87 2.64 -4.10
CA PHE A 123 -12.31 1.37 -3.67
C PHE A 123 -13.31 0.22 -3.70
N LEU A 124 -14.48 0.35 -3.07
CA LEU A 124 -15.41 -0.75 -2.88
C LEU A 124 -15.89 -1.38 -4.20
N PRO A 125 -16.40 -0.62 -5.19
CA PRO A 125 -16.87 -1.23 -6.45
C PRO A 125 -15.71 -1.77 -7.29
N ILE A 126 -14.56 -1.09 -7.32
CA ILE A 126 -13.37 -1.56 -8.05
C ILE A 126 -12.89 -2.87 -7.45
N PHE A 127 -12.67 -2.91 -6.14
CA PHE A 127 -12.13 -4.10 -5.49
C PHE A 127 -13.11 -5.27 -5.49
N LEU A 128 -14.42 -5.00 -5.40
CA LEU A 128 -15.45 -6.01 -5.61
C LEU A 128 -15.36 -6.62 -7.02
N ALA A 129 -15.26 -5.78 -8.06
CA ALA A 129 -15.10 -6.26 -9.43
C ALA A 129 -13.82 -7.09 -9.61
N VAL A 130 -12.71 -6.66 -9.01
CA VAL A 130 -11.41 -7.37 -9.01
C VAL A 130 -11.55 -8.78 -8.41
N ILE A 131 -12.24 -8.92 -7.28
CA ILE A 131 -12.48 -10.21 -6.62
C ILE A 131 -13.41 -11.08 -7.49
N LEU A 132 -14.48 -10.52 -8.04
CA LEU A 132 -15.40 -11.26 -8.94
C LEU A 132 -14.69 -11.73 -10.21
N PHE A 133 -13.78 -10.93 -10.78
CA PHE A 133 -12.96 -11.36 -11.92
C PHE A 133 -12.03 -12.53 -11.56
N GLY A 134 -11.55 -12.59 -10.31
CA GLY A 134 -10.73 -13.70 -9.81
C GLY A 134 -11.48 -15.02 -9.63
N LEU A 135 -12.83 -15.00 -9.58
CA LEU A 135 -13.67 -16.20 -9.58
C LEU A 135 -13.90 -16.79 -10.97
N GLY A 136 -13.76 -15.97 -12.01
CA GLY A 136 -14.06 -16.34 -13.38
C GLY A 136 -12.83 -16.70 -14.20
N HIS A 137 -13.09 -17.13 -15.45
CA HIS A 137 -12.07 -17.37 -16.46
C HIS A 137 -12.11 -16.25 -17.49
N LEU A 138 -11.39 -15.17 -17.24
CA LEU A 138 -11.22 -14.11 -18.23
C LEU A 138 -10.21 -14.56 -19.29
N ASN A 139 -10.55 -14.36 -20.57
CA ASN A 139 -9.56 -14.52 -21.62
C ASN A 139 -8.52 -13.38 -21.56
N GLN A 140 -7.37 -13.56 -22.24
CA GLN A 140 -6.27 -12.61 -22.17
C GLN A 140 -6.69 -11.19 -22.55
N ALA A 141 -7.43 -11.02 -23.66
CA ALA A 141 -7.86 -9.70 -24.13
C ALA A 141 -8.79 -9.00 -23.12
N ALA A 142 -9.67 -9.74 -22.43
CA ALA A 142 -10.51 -9.18 -21.38
C ALA A 142 -9.69 -8.74 -20.17
N ARG A 143 -8.70 -9.54 -19.74
CA ARG A 143 -7.80 -9.15 -18.62
C ARG A 143 -6.99 -7.90 -18.94
N GLU A 144 -6.40 -7.82 -20.13
CA GLU A 144 -5.67 -6.65 -20.61
C GLU A 144 -6.58 -5.41 -20.69
N GLY A 145 -7.82 -5.57 -21.20
CA GLY A 145 -8.81 -4.50 -21.24
C GLY A 145 -9.18 -4.00 -19.84
N VAL A 146 -9.39 -4.91 -18.88
CA VAL A 146 -9.65 -4.53 -17.48
C VAL A 146 -8.42 -3.86 -16.84
N ALA A 147 -7.21 -4.36 -17.09
CA ALA A 147 -5.98 -3.75 -16.60
C ALA A 147 -5.84 -2.29 -17.07
N VAL A 148 -6.06 -2.04 -18.36
CA VAL A 148 -6.06 -0.66 -18.91
C VAL A 148 -7.18 0.18 -18.28
N ALA A 149 -8.38 -0.37 -18.12
CA ALA A 149 -9.49 0.35 -17.48
C ALA A 149 -9.16 0.74 -16.03
N LEU A 150 -8.53 -0.12 -15.24
CA LEU A 150 -8.10 0.19 -13.88
C LEU A 150 -7.07 1.33 -13.82
N VAL A 151 -6.10 1.33 -14.74
CA VAL A 151 -5.12 2.44 -14.85
C VAL A 151 -5.84 3.76 -15.18
N LEU A 152 -6.79 3.74 -16.13
CA LEU A 152 -7.57 4.93 -16.48
C LEU A 152 -8.45 5.41 -15.33
N VAL A 153 -9.10 4.51 -14.61
CA VAL A 153 -9.90 4.85 -13.42
C VAL A 153 -9.03 5.48 -12.34
N TYR A 154 -7.83 4.95 -12.11
CA TYR A 154 -6.88 5.58 -11.19
C TYR A 154 -6.43 6.96 -11.66
N ALA A 155 -6.15 7.14 -12.95
CA ALA A 155 -5.82 8.44 -13.52
C ALA A 155 -6.97 9.46 -13.33
N ILE A 156 -8.23 9.05 -13.53
CA ILE A 156 -9.40 9.88 -13.25
C ILE A 156 -9.47 10.24 -11.76
N TYR A 157 -9.27 9.26 -10.86
CA TYR A 157 -9.21 9.52 -9.42
C TYR A 157 -8.15 10.58 -9.08
N CYS A 158 -6.94 10.46 -9.64
CA CYS A 158 -5.86 11.42 -9.43
C CYS A 158 -6.26 12.84 -9.92
N VAL A 159 -6.85 12.97 -11.10
CA VAL A 159 -7.32 14.26 -11.65
C VAL A 159 -8.37 14.90 -10.72
N LEU A 160 -9.31 14.09 -10.20
CA LEU A 160 -10.32 14.56 -9.26
C LEU A 160 -9.68 15.04 -7.95
N MET A 161 -8.66 14.33 -7.45
CA MET A 161 -7.91 14.73 -6.25
C MET A 161 -7.18 16.05 -6.44
N LEU A 162 -6.48 16.22 -7.56
CA LEU A 162 -5.75 17.45 -7.90
C LEU A 162 -6.66 18.68 -8.01
N GLY A 163 -7.89 18.50 -8.51
CA GLY A 163 -8.88 19.56 -8.63
C GLY A 163 -9.38 20.12 -7.29
N ILE A 164 -9.29 19.32 -6.21
CA ILE A 164 -9.83 19.66 -4.89
C ILE A 164 -8.75 20.27 -3.98
N GLN A 165 -7.49 19.87 -4.11
CA GLN A 165 -6.41 20.22 -3.18
C GLN A 165 -5.64 21.50 -3.54
N ARG A 166 -6.22 22.46 -4.23
CA ARG A 166 -5.57 23.73 -4.63
C ARG A 166 -5.04 24.62 -3.49
N SER A 167 -5.19 24.23 -2.21
CA SER A 167 -4.95 25.11 -1.07
C SER A 167 -4.01 24.62 0.02
N ALA A 168 -3.36 23.44 -0.12
CA ALA A 168 -2.45 22.94 0.92
C ALA A 168 -0.99 23.13 0.49
N GLU A 169 -0.30 24.06 1.10
CA GLU A 169 1.16 24.23 1.00
C GLU A 169 1.87 23.11 1.76
N ALA A 170 2.24 22.04 1.09
CA ALA A 170 3.13 21.02 1.65
C ALA A 170 4.57 21.38 1.27
N LYS A 171 5.32 22.01 2.18
CA LYS A 171 6.77 22.16 2.05
C LYS A 171 7.44 20.84 2.33
N VAL A 172 8.45 20.49 1.53
CA VAL A 172 9.33 19.35 1.83
C VAL A 172 9.99 19.59 3.19
N GLU A 173 9.64 18.75 4.18
CA GLU A 173 10.10 18.96 5.57
C GLU A 173 11.58 18.62 5.73
N HIS A 174 12.13 17.73 4.92
CA HIS A 174 13.50 17.22 5.04
C HIS A 174 14.35 17.58 3.83
N GLY A 175 15.61 17.95 4.06
CA GLY A 175 16.57 18.18 2.97
C GLY A 175 16.82 16.91 2.15
N LEU A 176 17.24 17.07 0.88
CA LEU A 176 17.61 15.94 0.02
C LEU A 176 18.81 15.17 0.64
N TYR A 177 18.65 13.88 0.85
CA TYR A 177 19.68 13.07 1.54
C TYR A 177 21.02 13.06 0.79
N LEU A 178 21.03 12.91 -0.53
CA LEU A 178 22.26 12.95 -1.31
C LEU A 178 22.93 14.34 -1.29
N GLU A 179 22.16 15.43 -1.21
CA GLU A 179 22.72 16.78 -1.08
C GLU A 179 23.39 16.97 0.29
N ILE A 180 22.85 16.37 1.36
CA ILE A 180 23.48 16.35 2.68
C ILE A 180 24.82 15.62 2.62
N ILE A 181 24.87 14.44 1.99
CA ILE A 181 26.09 13.65 1.80
C ILE A 181 27.12 14.42 0.95
N ALA A 182 26.65 15.07 -0.10
CA ALA A 182 27.50 15.89 -0.99
C ALA A 182 27.92 17.24 -0.38
N ARG A 183 27.53 17.51 0.88
CA ARG A 183 27.80 18.76 1.61
C ARG A 183 27.36 20.03 0.86
N GLY A 184 26.28 19.90 0.08
CA GLY A 184 25.63 21.01 -0.62
C GLY A 184 24.56 21.69 0.26
N ASN A 185 23.63 22.42 -0.39
CA ASN A 185 22.49 23.01 0.30
C ASN A 185 21.27 22.07 0.25
N PRO A 186 20.92 21.36 1.34
CA PRO A 186 19.84 20.37 1.35
C PRO A 186 18.46 20.98 1.09
N GLN A 187 18.28 22.28 1.33
CA GLN A 187 17.02 23.02 1.11
C GLN A 187 16.90 23.62 -0.30
N SER A 188 17.96 23.51 -1.13
CA SER A 188 17.93 23.88 -2.52
C SER A 188 18.81 22.91 -3.31
N PRO A 189 18.39 21.63 -3.40
CA PRO A 189 19.23 20.58 -3.95
C PRO A 189 19.40 20.74 -5.47
N ARG A 190 20.53 20.23 -5.99
CA ARG A 190 20.81 20.17 -7.42
C ARG A 190 19.90 19.15 -8.11
N ALA A 191 19.27 19.52 -9.23
CA ALA A 191 18.29 18.66 -9.91
C ALA A 191 18.85 17.28 -10.31
N TRP A 192 20.13 17.20 -10.68
CA TRP A 192 20.77 15.92 -11.05
C TRP A 192 20.96 15.00 -9.82
N LEU A 193 21.17 15.54 -8.60
CA LEU A 193 21.21 14.73 -7.38
C LEU A 193 19.83 14.21 -6.98
N VAL A 194 18.77 15.00 -7.22
CA VAL A 194 17.40 14.55 -7.06
C VAL A 194 17.14 13.34 -7.97
N LEU A 195 17.49 13.45 -9.25
CA LEU A 195 17.34 12.35 -10.21
C LEU A 195 18.13 11.10 -9.81
N ILE A 196 19.40 11.27 -9.42
CA ILE A 196 20.23 10.14 -8.94
C ILE A 196 19.61 9.50 -7.70
N GLN A 197 19.09 10.29 -6.77
CA GLN A 197 18.46 9.75 -5.57
C GLN A 197 17.20 8.94 -5.88
N VAL A 198 16.35 9.41 -6.78
CA VAL A 198 15.16 8.68 -7.25
C VAL A 198 15.58 7.35 -7.90
N ILE A 199 16.57 7.37 -8.80
CA ILE A 199 17.08 6.16 -9.47
C ILE A 199 17.70 5.20 -8.45
N ALA A 200 18.52 5.70 -7.54
CA ALA A 200 19.16 4.89 -6.50
C ALA A 200 18.13 4.27 -5.55
N GLY A 201 17.13 5.06 -5.11
CA GLY A 201 16.02 4.56 -4.30
C GLY A 201 15.25 3.43 -5.00
N THR A 202 14.85 3.65 -6.26
CA THR A 202 14.18 2.62 -7.08
C THR A 202 15.05 1.37 -7.22
N GLY A 203 16.33 1.52 -7.56
CA GLY A 203 17.25 0.40 -7.69
C GLY A 203 17.43 -0.39 -6.39
N THR A 204 17.48 0.32 -5.26
CA THR A 204 17.57 -0.30 -3.92
C THR A 204 16.30 -1.10 -3.59
N ILE A 205 15.11 -0.56 -3.91
CA ILE A 205 13.84 -1.29 -3.71
C ILE A 205 13.80 -2.54 -4.60
N LEU A 206 14.18 -2.43 -5.87
CA LEU A 206 14.19 -3.58 -6.79
C LEU A 206 15.12 -4.70 -6.32
N LEU A 207 16.35 -4.36 -5.91
CA LEU A 207 17.30 -5.35 -5.36
C LEU A 207 16.77 -6.00 -4.07
N GLY A 208 16.19 -5.20 -3.19
CA GLY A 208 15.54 -5.71 -1.98
C GLY A 208 14.34 -6.60 -2.29
N ALA A 209 13.49 -6.20 -3.24
CA ALA A 209 12.30 -6.96 -3.64
C ALA A 209 12.66 -8.33 -4.25
N GLU A 210 13.70 -8.41 -5.08
CA GLU A 210 14.18 -9.68 -5.65
C GLU A 210 14.60 -10.65 -4.53
N GLN A 211 15.46 -10.19 -3.62
CA GLN A 211 15.93 -11.02 -2.49
C GLN A 211 14.79 -11.37 -1.52
N PHE A 212 13.83 -10.48 -1.34
CA PHE A 212 12.64 -10.71 -0.52
C PHE A 212 11.79 -11.83 -1.09
N VAL A 213 11.44 -11.74 -2.39
CA VAL A 213 10.59 -12.73 -3.09
C VAL A 213 11.26 -14.10 -3.12
N ASP A 214 12.53 -14.17 -3.52
CA ASP A 214 13.29 -15.43 -3.55
C ASP A 214 13.37 -16.08 -2.16
N SER A 215 13.69 -15.30 -1.14
CA SER A 215 13.77 -15.80 0.24
C SER A 215 12.41 -16.28 0.75
N LEU A 216 11.32 -15.58 0.40
CA LEU A 216 9.97 -15.95 0.78
C LEU A 216 9.56 -17.30 0.15
N VAL A 217 9.84 -17.48 -1.14
CA VAL A 217 9.60 -18.77 -1.85
C VAL A 217 10.39 -19.89 -1.18
N HIS A 218 11.66 -19.67 -0.85
CA HIS A 218 12.48 -20.66 -0.15
C HIS A 218 11.95 -21.00 1.25
N ILE A 219 11.56 -19.99 2.03
CA ILE A 219 10.98 -20.20 3.37
C ILE A 219 9.68 -20.98 3.27
N ALA A 220 8.79 -20.61 2.34
CA ALA A 220 7.53 -21.28 2.12
C ALA A 220 7.76 -22.76 1.76
N SER A 221 8.68 -23.05 0.82
CA SER A 221 9.04 -24.41 0.41
C SER A 221 9.56 -25.25 1.57
N HIS A 222 10.46 -24.72 2.40
CA HIS A 222 11.02 -25.45 3.55
C HIS A 222 10.00 -25.69 4.66
N ALA A 223 9.05 -24.76 4.84
CA ALA A 223 8.00 -24.88 5.83
C ALA A 223 6.77 -25.64 5.32
N HIS A 224 6.79 -26.11 4.06
CA HIS A 224 5.66 -26.72 3.38
C HIS A 224 4.41 -25.84 3.34
N LEU A 225 4.61 -24.53 3.25
CA LEU A 225 3.54 -23.51 3.18
C LEU A 225 3.29 -23.11 1.73
N ASN A 226 2.08 -22.64 1.44
CA ASN A 226 1.78 -22.04 0.15
C ASN A 226 2.46 -20.65 0.04
N PRO A 227 3.33 -20.42 -0.98
CA PRO A 227 4.05 -19.16 -1.12
C PRO A 227 3.13 -17.94 -1.26
N GLY A 228 1.98 -18.10 -1.94
CA GLY A 228 1.00 -17.04 -2.10
C GLY A 228 0.33 -16.65 -0.78
N VAL A 229 -0.01 -17.64 0.03
CA VAL A 229 -0.61 -17.41 1.37
C VAL A 229 0.39 -16.75 2.30
N LEU A 230 1.64 -17.21 2.28
CA LEU A 230 2.69 -16.57 3.08
C LEU A 230 2.90 -15.12 2.63
N SER A 231 2.95 -14.86 1.32
CA SER A 231 3.08 -13.53 0.75
C SER A 231 1.89 -12.63 1.10
N LEU A 232 0.67 -13.14 1.01
CA LEU A 232 -0.57 -12.41 1.34
C LEU A 232 -0.53 -11.81 2.75
N ILE A 233 0.12 -12.51 3.69
CA ILE A 233 0.24 -12.05 5.08
C ILE A 233 1.49 -11.16 5.25
N VAL A 234 2.65 -11.62 4.76
CA VAL A 234 3.95 -11.07 5.14
C VAL A 234 4.36 -9.88 4.28
N SER A 235 4.07 -9.91 2.96
CA SER A 235 4.48 -8.82 2.06
C SER A 235 3.87 -7.47 2.47
N PRO A 236 2.56 -7.35 2.78
CA PRO A 236 1.98 -6.08 3.20
C PRO A 236 2.49 -5.58 4.57
N PHE A 237 2.90 -6.49 5.46
CA PHE A 237 3.58 -6.05 6.68
C PHE A 237 4.89 -5.36 6.37
N ALA A 238 5.64 -5.86 5.38
CA ALA A 238 6.91 -5.31 4.99
C ALA A 238 6.77 -3.93 4.34
N THR A 239 5.81 -3.79 3.41
CA THR A 239 5.71 -2.60 2.56
C THR A 239 4.92 -1.46 3.18
N GLU A 240 3.87 -1.76 3.95
CA GLU A 240 2.96 -0.75 4.49
C GLU A 240 3.32 -0.24 5.91
N LEU A 241 4.50 -0.60 6.44
CA LEU A 241 4.95 -0.05 7.72
C LEU A 241 5.09 1.48 7.70
N PRO A 242 5.63 2.11 6.64
CA PRO A 242 5.74 3.57 6.55
C PRO A 242 4.38 4.26 6.66
N GLU A 243 3.36 3.77 5.96
CA GLU A 243 1.99 4.32 5.98
C GLU A 243 1.39 4.27 7.37
N LYS A 244 1.53 3.13 8.05
CA LYS A 244 1.02 2.95 9.42
C LYS A 244 1.76 3.83 10.41
N TYR A 245 3.10 3.93 10.28
CA TYR A 245 3.92 4.79 11.12
C TYR A 245 3.54 6.26 10.93
N ASN A 246 3.45 6.73 9.69
CA ASN A 246 3.05 8.11 9.39
C ASN A 246 1.66 8.43 9.94
N SER A 247 0.71 7.50 9.78
CA SER A 247 -0.64 7.66 10.34
C SER A 247 -0.62 7.83 11.86
N VAL A 248 0.19 7.07 12.59
CA VAL A 248 0.36 7.22 14.05
C VAL A 248 0.97 8.59 14.40
N VAL A 249 2.00 9.03 13.66
CA VAL A 249 2.64 10.34 13.88
C VAL A 249 1.65 11.48 13.64
N TRP A 250 0.86 11.42 12.57
CA TRP A 250 -0.16 12.43 12.27
C TRP A 250 -1.28 12.45 13.31
N ILE A 251 -1.77 11.29 13.76
CA ILE A 251 -2.76 11.20 14.86
C ILE A 251 -2.19 11.81 16.14
N ARG A 252 -0.94 11.53 16.47
CA ARG A 252 -0.25 12.17 17.61
C ARG A 252 -0.22 13.69 17.50
N ARG A 253 -0.11 14.22 16.27
CA ARG A 253 -0.08 15.68 15.97
C ARG A 253 -1.47 16.27 15.73
N SER A 254 -2.56 15.51 15.95
CA SER A 254 -3.96 15.89 15.66
C SER A 254 -4.20 16.28 14.20
N LYS A 255 -3.47 15.65 13.27
CA LYS A 255 -3.64 15.77 11.81
C LYS A 255 -4.38 14.54 11.28
N ASP A 256 -5.57 14.27 11.80
CA ASP A 256 -6.37 13.06 11.56
C ASP A 256 -6.72 12.88 10.09
N HIS A 257 -7.07 13.97 9.40
CA HIS A 257 -7.40 13.97 7.99
C HIS A 257 -6.24 13.44 7.11
N LEU A 258 -4.98 13.77 7.47
CA LEU A 258 -3.81 13.24 6.74
C LEU A 258 -3.61 11.76 7.02
N ALA A 259 -3.77 11.33 8.27
CA ALA A 259 -3.64 9.92 8.64
C ALA A 259 -4.65 9.05 7.90
N PHE A 260 -5.90 9.51 7.80
CA PHE A 260 -6.96 8.76 7.12
C PHE A 260 -6.78 8.79 5.59
N ALA A 261 -6.53 9.97 5.00
CA ALA A 261 -6.35 10.13 3.56
C ALA A 261 -5.18 9.31 3.02
N ASN A 262 -4.10 9.17 3.79
CA ASN A 262 -2.97 8.31 3.44
C ASN A 262 -3.40 6.84 3.25
N ILE A 263 -4.18 6.30 4.19
CA ILE A 263 -4.66 4.91 4.12
C ILE A 263 -5.73 4.74 3.05
N SER A 264 -6.75 5.62 2.99
CA SER A 264 -7.83 5.48 2.02
C SER A 264 -7.37 5.71 0.58
N GLY A 265 -6.44 6.64 0.36
CA GLY A 265 -5.82 6.87 -0.95
C GLY A 265 -4.96 5.69 -1.40
N ALA A 266 -4.16 5.10 -0.50
CA ALA A 266 -3.40 3.89 -0.78
C ALA A 266 -4.30 2.70 -1.15
N MET A 267 -5.47 2.55 -0.50
CA MET A 267 -6.44 1.50 -0.85
C MET A 267 -6.92 1.63 -2.31
N VAL A 268 -7.24 2.84 -2.78
CA VAL A 268 -7.64 3.07 -4.18
C VAL A 268 -6.51 2.75 -5.14
N PHE A 269 -5.29 3.18 -4.83
CA PHE A 269 -4.10 2.87 -5.61
C PHE A 269 -3.89 1.36 -5.74
N GLN A 270 -3.91 0.64 -4.61
CA GLN A 270 -3.66 -0.79 -4.56
C GLN A 270 -4.75 -1.61 -5.25
N ALA A 271 -6.01 -1.15 -5.23
CA ALA A 271 -7.08 -1.78 -5.99
C ALA A 271 -6.96 -1.57 -7.51
N CYS A 272 -6.15 -0.61 -7.96
CA CYS A 272 -6.01 -0.28 -9.38
C CYS A 272 -4.66 -0.73 -9.95
N ILE A 273 -3.55 -0.15 -9.50
CA ILE A 273 -2.25 -0.29 -10.19
C ILE A 273 -1.61 -1.67 -9.98
N PRO A 274 -1.43 -2.19 -8.74
CA PRO A 274 -0.92 -3.55 -8.56
C PRO A 274 -1.85 -4.61 -9.16
N VAL A 275 -3.16 -4.42 -9.07
CA VAL A 275 -4.14 -5.33 -9.68
C VAL A 275 -4.03 -5.33 -11.22
N ALA A 276 -3.84 -4.16 -11.84
CA ALA A 276 -3.64 -4.07 -13.28
C ALA A 276 -2.40 -4.88 -13.72
N LEU A 277 -1.30 -4.84 -12.94
CA LEU A 277 -0.13 -5.70 -13.17
C LEU A 277 -0.49 -7.18 -13.02
N GLY A 278 -1.21 -7.55 -11.96
CA GLY A 278 -1.65 -8.93 -11.76
C GLY A 278 -2.48 -9.45 -12.94
N LEU A 279 -3.47 -8.68 -13.41
CA LEU A 279 -4.31 -9.01 -14.56
C LEU A 279 -3.52 -9.12 -15.86
N ALA A 280 -2.52 -8.27 -16.09
CA ALA A 280 -1.69 -8.28 -17.29
C ALA A 280 -0.76 -9.50 -17.36
N PHE A 281 -0.17 -9.90 -16.22
CA PHE A 281 0.90 -10.89 -16.18
C PHE A 281 0.52 -12.25 -15.59
N THR A 282 -0.74 -12.42 -15.11
CA THR A 282 -1.22 -13.72 -14.57
C THR A 282 -2.56 -14.10 -15.19
N PRO A 283 -2.98 -15.36 -15.06
CA PRO A 283 -4.36 -15.78 -15.39
C PRO A 283 -5.42 -15.14 -14.50
N TRP A 284 -5.03 -14.46 -13.41
CA TRP A 284 -5.88 -13.84 -12.41
C TRP A 284 -6.91 -14.81 -11.81
N HIS A 285 -6.44 -15.98 -11.39
CA HIS A 285 -7.24 -16.93 -10.62
C HIS A 285 -6.87 -16.79 -9.15
N LEU A 286 -7.82 -16.31 -8.34
CA LEU A 286 -7.61 -16.14 -6.92
C LEU A 286 -7.86 -17.46 -6.18
N SER A 287 -6.93 -17.84 -5.32
CA SER A 287 -7.07 -18.95 -4.40
C SER A 287 -8.16 -18.70 -3.34
N GLY A 288 -8.58 -19.73 -2.64
CA GLY A 288 -9.54 -19.59 -1.54
C GLY A 288 -9.05 -18.62 -0.46
N ALA A 289 -7.76 -18.59 -0.18
CA ALA A 289 -7.15 -17.65 0.78
C ALA A 289 -7.23 -16.20 0.30
N GLU A 290 -6.93 -15.95 -0.98
CA GLU A 290 -7.01 -14.61 -1.59
C GLU A 290 -8.46 -14.13 -1.68
N LEU A 291 -9.40 -15.01 -2.02
CA LEU A 291 -10.84 -14.70 -2.03
C LEU A 291 -11.35 -14.34 -0.63
N LEU A 292 -10.97 -15.13 0.39
CA LEU A 292 -11.29 -14.83 1.78
C LEU A 292 -10.72 -13.47 2.21
N ALA A 293 -9.47 -13.19 1.87
CA ALA A 293 -8.83 -11.91 2.12
C ALA A 293 -9.58 -10.74 1.47
N GLY A 294 -9.97 -10.91 0.20
CA GLY A 294 -10.75 -9.92 -0.53
C GLY A 294 -12.13 -9.66 0.10
N VAL A 295 -12.84 -10.70 0.49
CA VAL A 295 -14.14 -10.58 1.18
C VAL A 295 -14.00 -9.87 2.52
N VAL A 296 -12.98 -10.22 3.31
CA VAL A 296 -12.73 -9.56 4.60
C VAL A 296 -12.36 -8.10 4.42
N ALA A 297 -11.54 -7.76 3.42
CA ALA A 297 -11.20 -6.37 3.10
C ALA A 297 -12.44 -5.56 2.71
N LEU A 298 -13.31 -6.10 1.84
CA LEU A 298 -14.56 -5.46 1.45
C LEU A 298 -15.50 -5.27 2.64
N ALA A 299 -15.66 -6.29 3.48
CA ALA A 299 -16.51 -6.22 4.66
C ALA A 299 -16.00 -5.19 5.68
N ALA A 300 -14.70 -5.22 5.99
CA ALA A 300 -14.08 -4.26 6.91
C ALA A 300 -14.21 -2.82 6.41
N THR A 301 -13.94 -2.58 5.13
CA THR A 301 -14.10 -1.24 4.52
C THR A 301 -15.56 -0.80 4.51
N SER A 302 -16.50 -1.70 4.23
CA SER A 302 -17.94 -1.40 4.26
C SER A 302 -18.39 -1.00 5.67
N ILE A 303 -17.87 -1.66 6.71
CA ILE A 303 -18.14 -1.31 8.11
C ILE A 303 -17.59 0.09 8.42
N LEU A 304 -16.37 0.42 7.98
CA LEU A 304 -15.82 1.78 8.14
C LEU A 304 -16.67 2.81 7.40
N TYR A 305 -17.10 2.51 6.17
CA TYR A 305 -17.97 3.39 5.38
C TYR A 305 -19.30 3.68 6.07
N LEU A 306 -19.97 2.64 6.60
CA LEU A 306 -21.25 2.76 7.30
C LEU A 306 -21.11 3.50 8.65
N ASN A 307 -19.96 3.39 9.30
CA ASN A 307 -19.67 4.09 10.55
C ASN A 307 -19.08 5.50 10.33
N LEU A 308 -18.92 5.92 9.07
CA LEU A 308 -18.49 7.26 8.74
C LEU A 308 -19.65 8.22 9.01
N GLY A 309 -19.78 8.61 10.27
CA GLY A 309 -20.82 9.52 10.74
C GLY A 309 -20.54 10.99 10.35
N ASN A 310 -20.96 11.93 11.18
CA ASN A 310 -20.86 13.37 10.93
C ASN A 310 -19.43 13.93 11.01
N GLY A 311 -18.50 13.38 10.23
CA GLY A 311 -17.12 13.86 10.16
C GLY A 311 -16.15 13.13 11.10
N ALA A 312 -16.54 11.97 11.65
CA ALA A 312 -15.66 11.24 12.54
C ALA A 312 -15.89 9.72 12.48
N LEU A 313 -14.82 8.97 12.75
CA LEU A 313 -14.84 7.54 13.00
C LEU A 313 -14.58 7.26 14.47
N SER A 314 -15.40 6.39 15.06
CA SER A 314 -15.19 5.96 16.43
C SER A 314 -13.97 5.04 16.54
N THR A 315 -13.27 5.12 17.68
CA THR A 315 -12.18 4.17 18.00
C THR A 315 -12.65 2.71 17.91
N GLY A 316 -13.91 2.40 18.27
CA GLY A 316 -14.46 1.06 18.17
C GLY A 316 -14.56 0.57 16.73
N ALA A 317 -15.04 1.41 15.81
CA ALA A 317 -15.10 1.09 14.38
C ALA A 317 -13.70 0.86 13.79
N LEU A 318 -12.72 1.66 14.21
CA LEU A 318 -11.33 1.49 13.78
C LEU A 318 -10.72 0.19 14.35
N MET A 319 -10.92 -0.09 15.64
CA MET A 319 -10.38 -1.30 16.29
C MET A 319 -11.03 -2.59 15.79
N PHE A 320 -12.24 -2.53 15.23
CA PHE A 320 -12.87 -3.68 14.59
C PHE A 320 -12.00 -4.28 13.47
N GLY A 321 -11.21 -3.47 12.78
CA GLY A 321 -10.25 -3.96 11.79
C GLY A 321 -9.30 -5.04 12.33
N GLY A 322 -8.79 -4.85 13.55
CA GLY A 322 -7.94 -5.86 14.21
C GLY A 322 -8.68 -7.18 14.47
N VAL A 323 -9.95 -7.11 14.89
CA VAL A 323 -10.80 -8.30 15.09
C VAL A 323 -11.01 -8.99 13.73
N ALA A 324 -11.34 -8.26 12.69
CA ALA A 324 -11.54 -8.80 11.35
C ALA A 324 -10.27 -9.51 10.83
N TYR A 325 -9.09 -8.94 11.07
CA TYR A 325 -7.83 -9.56 10.67
C TYR A 325 -7.55 -10.86 11.45
N VAL A 326 -7.79 -10.88 12.77
CA VAL A 326 -7.63 -12.09 13.58
C VAL A 326 -8.62 -13.17 13.12
N CYS A 327 -9.88 -12.81 12.86
CA CYS A 327 -10.87 -13.75 12.31
C CYS A 327 -10.43 -14.30 10.94
N PHE A 328 -9.85 -13.45 10.08
CA PHE A 328 -9.27 -13.90 8.81
C PHE A 328 -8.17 -14.95 9.04
N LEU A 329 -7.21 -14.69 9.95
CA LEU A 329 -6.13 -15.64 10.24
C LEU A 329 -6.66 -16.97 10.79
N ILE A 330 -7.64 -16.93 11.69
CA ILE A 330 -8.28 -18.14 12.25
C ILE A 330 -8.97 -18.91 11.11
N ALA A 331 -9.76 -18.25 10.28
CA ALA A 331 -10.46 -18.89 9.17
C ALA A 331 -9.46 -19.49 8.16
N LEU A 332 -8.36 -18.82 7.89
CA LEU A 332 -7.30 -19.31 7.02
C LEU A 332 -6.69 -20.62 7.53
N VAL A 333 -6.38 -20.70 8.82
CA VAL A 333 -5.89 -21.93 9.48
C VAL A 333 -6.94 -23.03 9.42
N MET A 334 -8.21 -22.74 9.74
CA MET A 334 -9.29 -23.72 9.76
C MET A 334 -9.61 -24.30 8.36
N LEU A 335 -9.42 -23.50 7.31
CA LEU A 335 -9.64 -23.93 5.93
C LEU A 335 -8.43 -24.67 5.32
N GLY A 336 -7.37 -24.90 6.11
CA GLY A 336 -6.14 -25.52 5.61
C GLY A 336 -5.42 -24.68 4.55
N GLY A 337 -5.50 -23.38 4.69
CA GLY A 337 -4.98 -22.43 3.70
C GLY A 337 -3.46 -22.28 3.71
N PHE A 338 -2.73 -22.99 4.55
CA PHE A 338 -1.26 -22.97 4.61
C PHE A 338 -0.60 -24.09 3.83
#